data_d0c264dfb3d9a13708e76f9660fb851b
#
_entry.id   d0c264dfb3d9a13708e76f9660fb851b
#
_cell.length_a   1.000
_cell.length_b   1.000
_cell.length_c   1.000
_cell.angle_alpha   90.00
_cell.angle_beta   90.00
_cell.angle_gamma   90.00
#
_symmetry.space_group_name_H-M   'P 1'
#
loop_
_entity.id
_entity.type
_entity.pdbx_description
1 polymer ?
#
loop_
_entity_poly.entity_id
_entity_poly.type
_entity_poly.pdbx_seq_one_letter_code
_entity_poly.pdbx_strand_id
1 'polypeptide(L)'
;MRRVVITGLGIVSCLGNDKETVSANLRASRPGIRFNPEYAEMGLRSQVSGSIDLNLEELIDRKIYRFVGHAAAYAYLAMKDAITDSGLTEEQVSNPRTGLIAGSGGASTLNQMEALDILREKGVKRVGPYRVTRTMSSTVSACLATPFKIKGLNYSIASACATSAHCIGTAMEQIQMGKQDIVFAGGGEEEHWSQSFLFDAMGALSSKRNDTPEKASRAYDADRDGFVIAGGGGMVVVEELEHALARGAKIYAEIVGYGATSDGYDMVAPSGEGAIRCMQQALSTVNTPIDYLNTHGTSTPVGDVAEMKGVREVFGDKAPAISSTKSLSGHSLGAAGVHEAIYCMLMMEGNFIAGSANIDELDPEVADLPVLTKTRENATINTVMSNSFGFGGTNATLVLKRWEGK
;
A
#
# COMPACT_ATOMS: atom_id res chain seq x y z
N MET A 1 -2.27 18.79 -20.46
CA MET A 1 -2.65 17.48 -19.87
C MET A 1 -3.61 17.75 -18.71
N ARG A 2 -4.66 16.93 -18.52
CA ARG A 2 -5.62 17.11 -17.43
C ARG A 2 -4.91 16.91 -16.08
N ARG A 3 -5.20 17.78 -15.13
CA ARG A 3 -4.66 17.66 -13.76
C ARG A 3 -5.49 16.66 -12.96
N VAL A 4 -4.84 15.92 -12.09
CA VAL A 4 -5.43 14.80 -11.37
C VAL A 4 -5.21 14.94 -9.87
N VAL A 5 -6.27 14.79 -9.11
CA VAL A 5 -6.28 15.00 -7.67
C VAL A 5 -6.84 13.78 -6.94
N ILE A 6 -6.62 13.73 -5.63
CA ILE A 6 -7.21 12.73 -4.74
C ILE A 6 -8.26 13.41 -3.86
N THR A 7 -9.48 12.91 -3.92
CA THR A 7 -10.66 13.53 -3.28
C THR A 7 -11.31 12.67 -2.21
N GLY A 8 -10.83 11.45 -2.00
CA GLY A 8 -11.35 10.57 -0.95
C GLY A 8 -10.35 9.50 -0.57
N LEU A 9 -10.38 9.11 0.69
CA LEU A 9 -9.50 8.12 1.31
C LEU A 9 -10.31 7.08 2.09
N GLY A 10 -9.93 5.82 1.95
CA GLY A 10 -10.41 4.73 2.81
C GLY A 10 -9.26 3.79 3.12
N ILE A 11 -9.17 3.33 4.37
CA ILE A 11 -8.06 2.50 4.82
C ILE A 11 -8.50 1.48 5.86
N VAL A 12 -7.99 0.26 5.70
CA VAL A 12 -8.00 -0.83 6.68
C VAL A 12 -6.56 -1.27 6.85
N SER A 13 -5.99 -1.10 8.02
CA SER A 13 -4.60 -1.45 8.31
C SER A 13 -4.40 -1.86 9.76
N CYS A 14 -3.25 -2.44 10.07
CA CYS A 14 -2.89 -2.73 11.46
C CYS A 14 -2.65 -1.46 12.30
N LEU A 15 -2.51 -0.29 11.68
CA LEU A 15 -2.44 1.00 12.36
C LEU A 15 -3.81 1.60 12.67
N GLY A 16 -4.86 1.05 12.13
CA GLY A 16 -6.25 1.49 12.32
C GLY A 16 -7.10 1.26 11.08
N ASN A 17 -8.41 1.34 11.27
CA ASN A 17 -9.41 1.09 10.24
C ASN A 17 -10.16 2.36 9.81
N ASP A 18 -9.63 3.50 10.19
CA ASP A 18 -10.08 4.84 9.80
C ASP A 18 -8.87 5.79 9.76
N LYS A 19 -8.99 6.87 9.02
CA LYS A 19 -7.89 7.83 8.81
C LYS A 19 -7.47 8.57 10.09
N GLU A 20 -8.39 8.84 10.99
CA GLU A 20 -8.14 9.53 12.26
C GLU A 20 -7.27 8.66 13.18
N THR A 21 -7.63 7.40 13.35
CA THR A 21 -6.87 6.42 14.14
C THR A 21 -5.48 6.18 13.54
N VAL A 22 -5.40 6.01 12.23
CA VAL A 22 -4.12 5.82 11.52
C VAL A 22 -3.21 7.04 11.70
N SER A 23 -3.74 8.25 11.52
CA SER A 23 -2.98 9.49 11.70
C SER A 23 -2.44 9.61 13.13
N ALA A 24 -3.27 9.33 14.12
CA ALA A 24 -2.87 9.38 15.53
C ALA A 24 -1.76 8.35 15.86
N ASN A 25 -1.86 7.14 15.34
CA ASN A 25 -0.86 6.09 15.56
C ASN A 25 0.45 6.35 14.83
N LEU A 26 0.41 6.90 13.61
CA LEU A 26 1.61 7.37 12.90
C LEU A 26 2.34 8.44 13.71
N ARG A 27 1.62 9.47 14.15
CA ARG A 27 2.18 10.58 14.94
C ARG A 27 2.79 10.12 16.26
N ALA A 28 2.11 9.22 16.94
CA ALA A 28 2.56 8.67 18.23
C ALA A 28 3.60 7.55 18.12
N SER A 29 4.01 7.17 16.90
CA SER A 29 4.91 6.04 16.63
C SER A 29 4.42 4.74 17.28
N ARG A 30 3.12 4.45 17.20
CA ARG A 30 2.54 3.22 17.74
C ARG A 30 2.51 2.13 16.66
N PRO A 31 3.28 1.06 16.81
CA PRO A 31 3.28 -0.03 15.84
C PRO A 31 2.00 -0.86 15.90
N GLY A 32 1.59 -1.39 14.75
CA GLY A 32 0.49 -2.34 14.65
C GLY A 32 0.93 -3.80 14.61
N ILE A 33 2.20 -4.07 14.82
CA ILE A 33 2.79 -5.41 14.75
C ILE A 33 2.65 -6.11 16.10
N ARG A 34 2.23 -7.36 16.06
CA ARG A 34 2.01 -8.18 17.25
C ARG A 34 2.42 -9.65 17.02
N PHE A 35 2.53 -10.41 18.10
CA PHE A 35 2.71 -11.86 18.02
C PHE A 35 1.52 -12.52 17.32
N ASN A 36 1.81 -13.48 16.44
CA ASN A 36 0.81 -14.25 15.72
C ASN A 36 0.84 -15.72 16.15
N PRO A 37 -0.14 -16.17 16.96
CA PRO A 37 -0.18 -17.54 17.46
C PRO A 37 -0.28 -18.59 16.35
N GLU A 38 -1.00 -18.31 15.27
CA GLU A 38 -1.16 -19.25 14.16
C GLU A 38 0.17 -19.52 13.44
N TYR A 39 1.02 -18.48 13.30
CA TYR A 39 2.35 -18.63 12.74
C TYR A 39 3.22 -19.54 13.61
N ALA A 40 3.12 -19.39 14.92
CA ALA A 40 3.83 -20.23 15.88
C ALA A 40 3.35 -21.69 15.79
N GLU A 41 2.04 -21.92 15.74
CA GLU A 41 1.45 -23.27 15.60
C GLU A 41 1.88 -23.95 14.32
N MET A 42 2.01 -23.20 13.22
CA MET A 42 2.47 -23.70 11.93
C MET A 42 3.99 -23.88 11.86
N GLY A 43 4.73 -23.51 12.91
CA GLY A 43 6.17 -23.67 12.98
C GLY A 43 6.96 -22.67 12.14
N LEU A 44 6.40 -21.52 11.82
CA LEU A 44 7.14 -20.45 11.14
C LEU A 44 8.23 -19.90 12.06
N ARG A 45 9.37 -19.52 11.46
CA ARG A 45 10.45 -18.84 12.18
C ARG A 45 10.03 -17.43 12.60
N SER A 46 9.39 -16.70 11.71
CA SER A 46 8.76 -15.42 11.99
C SER A 46 7.37 -15.64 12.56
N GLN A 47 7.13 -15.14 13.78
CA GLN A 47 5.87 -15.33 14.49
C GLN A 47 5.19 -14.00 14.82
N VAL A 48 5.44 -13.01 13.99
CA VAL A 48 4.90 -11.66 14.14
C VAL A 48 4.22 -11.21 12.85
N SER A 49 3.20 -10.38 12.98
CA SER A 49 2.48 -9.82 11.83
C SER A 49 1.72 -8.55 12.16
N GLY A 50 1.44 -7.75 11.15
CA GLY A 50 0.49 -6.64 11.20
C GLY A 50 -0.91 -7.13 10.84
N SER A 51 -1.55 -7.86 11.75
CA SER A 51 -2.86 -8.47 11.55
C SER A 51 -3.99 -7.45 11.64
N ILE A 52 -5.05 -7.70 10.88
CA ILE A 52 -6.28 -6.89 10.90
C ILE A 52 -7.28 -7.50 11.87
N ASP A 53 -7.79 -6.67 12.76
CA ASP A 53 -8.72 -7.06 13.83
C ASP A 53 -10.14 -6.57 13.50
N LEU A 54 -10.78 -7.24 12.55
CA LEU A 54 -12.15 -6.94 12.09
C LEU A 54 -12.95 -8.21 11.93
N ASN A 55 -14.21 -8.17 12.39
CA ASN A 55 -15.19 -9.21 12.07
C ASN A 55 -15.85 -8.88 10.72
N LEU A 56 -15.27 -9.42 9.66
CA LEU A 56 -15.71 -9.13 8.29
C LEU A 56 -17.14 -9.62 8.00
N GLU A 57 -17.58 -10.70 8.63
CA GLU A 57 -18.92 -11.24 8.47
C GLU A 57 -20.01 -10.30 9.01
N GLU A 58 -19.69 -9.52 10.05
CA GLU A 58 -20.59 -8.51 10.59
C GLU A 58 -20.59 -7.21 9.80
N LEU A 59 -19.45 -6.88 9.17
CA LEU A 59 -19.26 -5.60 8.48
C LEU A 59 -19.68 -5.60 7.02
N ILE A 60 -19.76 -6.78 6.40
CA ILE A 60 -20.06 -6.92 4.96
C ILE A 60 -21.35 -7.76 4.80
N ASP A 61 -22.30 -7.24 4.02
CA ASP A 61 -23.51 -7.97 3.69
C ASP A 61 -23.20 -9.40 3.21
N ARG A 62 -23.90 -10.38 3.75
CA ARG A 62 -23.68 -11.81 3.46
C ARG A 62 -23.73 -12.15 1.97
N LYS A 63 -24.54 -11.43 1.19
CA LYS A 63 -24.67 -11.63 -0.26
C LYS A 63 -23.39 -11.20 -1.01
N ILE A 64 -22.63 -10.27 -0.44
CA ILE A 64 -21.35 -9.82 -0.96
C ILE A 64 -20.24 -10.69 -0.39
N TYR A 65 -20.24 -10.88 0.94
CA TYR A 65 -19.16 -11.56 1.66
C TYR A 65 -18.86 -12.97 1.13
N ARG A 66 -19.89 -13.71 0.72
CA ARG A 66 -19.72 -15.06 0.15
C ARG A 66 -18.83 -15.14 -1.09
N PHE A 67 -18.64 -14.04 -1.81
CA PHE A 67 -17.80 -13.96 -3.02
C PHE A 67 -16.38 -13.48 -2.77
N VAL A 68 -16.09 -12.92 -1.59
CA VAL A 68 -14.82 -12.23 -1.32
C VAL A 68 -13.91 -13.03 -0.40
N GLY A 69 -12.60 -13.01 -0.71
CA GLY A 69 -11.55 -13.34 0.25
C GLY A 69 -11.18 -12.12 1.07
N HIS A 70 -10.23 -12.26 2.00
CA HIS A 70 -9.87 -11.17 2.90
C HIS A 70 -9.29 -9.95 2.17
N ALA A 71 -8.44 -10.15 1.15
CA ALA A 71 -7.89 -9.04 0.37
C ALA A 71 -9.00 -8.15 -0.23
N ALA A 72 -9.96 -8.77 -0.92
CA ALA A 72 -11.09 -8.05 -1.50
C ALA A 72 -12.02 -7.47 -0.42
N ALA A 73 -12.18 -8.14 0.71
CA ALA A 73 -13.00 -7.66 1.83
C ALA A 73 -12.43 -6.37 2.44
N TYR A 74 -11.12 -6.32 2.68
CA TYR A 74 -10.46 -5.10 3.18
C TYR A 74 -10.56 -3.96 2.17
N ALA A 75 -10.34 -4.24 0.89
CA ALA A 75 -10.50 -3.25 -0.17
C ALA A 75 -11.96 -2.76 -0.31
N TYR A 76 -12.94 -3.65 -0.11
CA TYR A 76 -14.36 -3.29 -0.10
C TYR A 76 -14.68 -2.29 1.01
N LEU A 77 -14.24 -2.55 2.23
CA LEU A 77 -14.44 -1.64 3.36
C LEU A 77 -13.75 -0.30 3.11
N ALA A 78 -12.51 -0.33 2.62
CA ALA A 78 -11.77 0.88 2.26
C ALA A 78 -12.48 1.68 1.16
N MET A 79 -13.03 1.03 0.13
CA MET A 79 -13.76 1.71 -0.94
C MET A 79 -15.06 2.34 -0.44
N LYS A 80 -15.79 1.66 0.45
CA LYS A 80 -16.98 2.19 1.08
C LYS A 80 -16.68 3.49 1.84
N ASP A 81 -15.60 3.49 2.61
CA ASP A 81 -15.16 4.68 3.35
C ASP A 81 -14.65 5.78 2.42
N ALA A 82 -13.93 5.46 1.36
CA ALA A 82 -13.46 6.43 0.37
C ALA A 82 -14.62 7.12 -0.36
N ILE A 83 -15.68 6.38 -0.69
CA ILE A 83 -16.91 6.96 -1.28
C ILE A 83 -17.53 7.96 -0.31
N THR A 84 -17.72 7.57 0.95
CA THR A 84 -18.27 8.46 1.99
C THR A 84 -17.39 9.69 2.19
N ASP A 85 -16.09 9.51 2.29
CA ASP A 85 -15.13 10.59 2.51
C ASP A 85 -15.08 11.59 1.34
N SER A 86 -15.22 11.10 0.11
CA SER A 86 -15.21 11.94 -1.09
C SER A 86 -16.50 12.73 -1.32
N GLY A 87 -17.60 12.34 -0.67
CA GLY A 87 -18.92 12.92 -0.89
C GLY A 87 -19.52 12.62 -2.27
N LEU A 88 -19.01 11.59 -2.98
CA LEU A 88 -19.58 11.17 -4.25
C LEU A 88 -20.99 10.59 -4.07
N THR A 89 -21.89 10.95 -5.00
CA THR A 89 -23.23 10.39 -5.05
C THR A 89 -23.22 9.00 -5.70
N GLU A 90 -24.27 8.20 -5.48
CA GLU A 90 -24.42 6.89 -6.15
C GLU A 90 -24.37 7.01 -7.68
N GLU A 91 -24.93 8.08 -8.24
CA GLU A 91 -24.91 8.34 -9.69
C GLU A 91 -23.50 8.64 -10.19
N GLN A 92 -22.68 9.36 -9.42
CA GLN A 92 -21.28 9.63 -9.75
C GLN A 92 -20.43 8.38 -9.64
N VAL A 93 -20.68 7.50 -8.67
CA VAL A 93 -20.01 6.21 -8.53
C VAL A 93 -20.40 5.25 -9.65
N SER A 94 -21.70 5.06 -9.90
CA SER A 94 -22.21 4.18 -10.95
C SER A 94 -22.38 4.92 -12.26
N ASN A 95 -21.29 5.21 -12.94
CA ASN A 95 -21.24 6.04 -14.14
C ASN A 95 -20.20 5.49 -15.14
N PRO A 96 -20.45 5.51 -16.47
CA PRO A 96 -19.45 5.08 -17.45
C PRO A 96 -18.13 5.85 -17.41
N ARG A 97 -18.12 7.06 -16.81
CA ARG A 97 -16.91 7.87 -16.61
C ARG A 97 -16.20 7.58 -15.29
N THR A 98 -16.69 6.63 -14.49
CA THR A 98 -16.09 6.20 -13.20
C THR A 98 -15.61 4.77 -13.31
N GLY A 99 -14.31 4.58 -13.13
CA GLY A 99 -13.64 3.29 -13.20
C GLY A 99 -13.08 2.82 -11.87
N LEU A 100 -12.49 1.63 -11.90
CA LEU A 100 -11.86 0.97 -10.75
C LEU A 100 -10.61 0.22 -11.21
N ILE A 101 -9.48 0.53 -10.60
CA ILE A 101 -8.21 -0.18 -10.77
C ILE A 101 -7.70 -0.55 -9.39
N ALA A 102 -7.83 -1.81 -9.02
CA ALA A 102 -7.40 -2.28 -7.69
C ALA A 102 -6.94 -3.73 -7.77
N GLY A 103 -5.89 -4.05 -7.03
CA GLY A 103 -5.28 -5.37 -7.10
C GLY A 103 -4.78 -5.90 -5.76
N SER A 104 -4.17 -7.06 -5.82
CA SER A 104 -3.51 -7.76 -4.71
C SER A 104 -2.26 -8.45 -5.23
N GLY A 105 -1.27 -8.60 -4.37
CA GLY A 105 -0.06 -9.35 -4.70
C GLY A 105 -0.29 -10.86 -4.74
N GLY A 106 -1.08 -11.39 -3.82
CA GLY A 106 -1.28 -12.83 -3.63
C GLY A 106 -2.72 -13.32 -3.66
N ALA A 107 -3.69 -12.46 -3.95
CA ALA A 107 -5.12 -12.80 -3.94
C ALA A 107 -5.59 -13.48 -2.62
N SER A 108 -5.89 -14.78 -2.63
CA SER A 108 -6.29 -15.53 -1.44
C SER A 108 -5.73 -16.95 -1.45
N THR A 109 -4.60 -17.11 -0.80
CA THR A 109 -3.98 -18.44 -0.57
C THR A 109 -4.80 -19.27 0.42
N LEU A 110 -5.42 -18.63 1.43
CA LEU A 110 -6.34 -19.29 2.36
C LEU A 110 -7.48 -19.98 1.63
N ASN A 111 -8.20 -19.27 0.76
CA ASN A 111 -9.32 -19.85 0.02
C ASN A 111 -8.88 -20.94 -0.96
N GLN A 112 -7.70 -20.80 -1.58
CA GLN A 112 -7.14 -21.83 -2.44
C GLN A 112 -6.82 -23.10 -1.67
N MET A 113 -6.18 -22.98 -0.51
CA MET A 113 -5.85 -24.11 0.37
C MET A 113 -7.11 -24.81 0.87
N GLU A 114 -8.07 -24.09 1.42
CA GLU A 114 -9.34 -24.66 1.90
C GLU A 114 -10.10 -25.38 0.79
N ALA A 115 -10.15 -24.81 -0.41
CA ALA A 115 -10.81 -25.44 -1.55
C ALA A 115 -10.13 -26.77 -1.93
N LEU A 116 -8.79 -26.82 -1.90
CA LEU A 116 -8.03 -28.06 -2.15
C LEU A 116 -8.29 -29.12 -1.09
N ASP A 117 -8.36 -28.75 0.17
CA ASP A 117 -8.64 -29.68 1.26
C ASP A 117 -10.06 -30.24 1.16
N ILE A 118 -11.05 -29.38 0.90
CA ILE A 118 -12.44 -29.83 0.68
C ILE A 118 -12.52 -30.77 -0.54
N LEU A 119 -11.81 -30.47 -1.63
CA LEU A 119 -11.78 -31.32 -2.81
C LEU A 119 -11.24 -32.71 -2.49
N ARG A 120 -10.14 -32.80 -1.76
CA ARG A 120 -9.50 -34.06 -1.36
C ARG A 120 -10.34 -34.90 -0.42
N GLU A 121 -10.99 -34.24 0.56
CA GLU A 121 -11.75 -34.94 1.60
C GLU A 121 -13.18 -35.27 1.20
N LYS A 122 -13.84 -34.36 0.48
CA LYS A 122 -15.31 -34.39 0.27
C LYS A 122 -15.76 -34.33 -1.19
N GLY A 123 -14.81 -34.15 -2.11
CA GLY A 123 -15.08 -34.10 -3.55
C GLY A 123 -15.57 -32.74 -4.05
N VAL A 124 -15.55 -32.54 -5.36
CA VAL A 124 -15.77 -31.25 -6.04
C VAL A 124 -17.11 -30.60 -5.73
N LYS A 125 -18.17 -31.39 -5.54
CA LYS A 125 -19.52 -30.85 -5.23
C LYS A 125 -19.56 -30.08 -3.91
N ARG A 126 -18.65 -30.37 -2.98
CA ARG A 126 -18.59 -29.72 -1.67
C ARG A 126 -17.73 -28.46 -1.66
N VAL A 127 -16.92 -28.22 -2.68
CA VAL A 127 -16.14 -26.96 -2.81
C VAL A 127 -17.06 -25.74 -2.89
N GLY A 128 -18.20 -25.89 -3.54
CA GLY A 128 -19.20 -24.81 -3.70
C GLY A 128 -18.83 -23.84 -4.82
N PRO A 129 -19.73 -22.91 -5.14
CA PRO A 129 -19.63 -22.07 -6.35
C PRO A 129 -18.85 -20.75 -6.15
N TYR A 130 -18.32 -20.46 -4.96
CA TYR A 130 -17.80 -19.11 -4.63
C TYR A 130 -16.27 -18.99 -4.64
N ARG A 131 -15.53 -20.11 -4.78
CA ARG A 131 -14.06 -20.10 -4.63
C ARG A 131 -13.34 -19.43 -5.78
N VAL A 132 -13.86 -19.48 -7.00
CA VAL A 132 -13.24 -18.84 -8.17
C VAL A 132 -13.10 -17.34 -7.95
N THR A 133 -14.17 -16.65 -7.56
CA THR A 133 -14.14 -15.20 -7.34
C THR A 133 -13.24 -14.79 -6.19
N ARG A 134 -13.05 -15.66 -5.21
CA ARG A 134 -12.15 -15.40 -4.07
C ARG A 134 -10.67 -15.57 -4.41
N THR A 135 -10.34 -16.38 -5.42
CA THR A 135 -8.96 -16.79 -5.72
C THR A 135 -8.41 -16.29 -7.05
N MET A 136 -9.25 -15.81 -7.95
CA MET A 136 -8.80 -15.30 -9.25
C MET A 136 -7.93 -14.04 -9.07
N SER A 137 -6.98 -13.82 -9.97
CA SER A 137 -6.02 -12.69 -9.89
C SER A 137 -6.71 -11.33 -9.89
N SER A 138 -7.90 -11.22 -10.49
CA SER A 138 -8.72 -10.02 -10.52
C SER A 138 -9.72 -9.91 -9.37
N THR A 139 -9.56 -10.73 -8.31
CA THR A 139 -10.54 -10.81 -7.22
C THR A 139 -10.89 -9.45 -6.62
N VAL A 140 -9.91 -8.57 -6.41
CA VAL A 140 -10.14 -7.27 -5.78
C VAL A 140 -11.04 -6.39 -6.66
N SER A 141 -10.68 -6.15 -7.91
CA SER A 141 -11.49 -5.29 -8.80
C SER A 141 -12.85 -5.89 -9.11
N ALA A 142 -12.92 -7.20 -9.37
CA ALA A 142 -14.17 -7.87 -9.69
C ALA A 142 -15.17 -7.86 -8.52
N CYS A 143 -14.69 -8.16 -7.31
CA CYS A 143 -15.55 -8.23 -6.13
C CYS A 143 -16.04 -6.86 -5.65
N LEU A 144 -15.39 -5.77 -6.05
CA LEU A 144 -15.83 -4.41 -5.74
C LEU A 144 -16.73 -3.83 -6.84
N ALA A 145 -16.46 -4.14 -8.10
CA ALA A 145 -17.21 -3.57 -9.21
C ALA A 145 -18.72 -3.84 -9.15
N THR A 146 -19.10 -5.05 -8.77
CA THR A 146 -20.52 -5.45 -8.73
C THR A 146 -21.30 -4.76 -7.60
N PRO A 147 -20.85 -4.78 -6.33
CA PRO A 147 -21.59 -4.11 -5.25
C PRO A 147 -21.75 -2.60 -5.46
N PHE A 148 -20.71 -1.95 -5.96
CA PHE A 148 -20.71 -0.51 -6.21
C PHE A 148 -21.22 -0.12 -7.59
N LYS A 149 -21.60 -1.09 -8.43
CA LYS A 149 -22.14 -0.90 -9.78
C LYS A 149 -21.23 -0.04 -10.67
N ILE A 150 -19.94 -0.31 -10.62
CA ILE A 150 -18.96 0.39 -11.45
C ILE A 150 -19.23 0.10 -12.92
N LYS A 151 -19.26 1.15 -13.74
CA LYS A 151 -19.61 1.07 -15.17
C LYS A 151 -18.50 1.52 -16.11
N GLY A 152 -17.49 2.19 -15.59
CA GLY A 152 -16.29 2.54 -16.35
C GLY A 152 -15.34 1.36 -16.46
N LEU A 153 -14.07 1.63 -16.71
CA LEU A 153 -13.05 0.58 -16.76
C LEU A 153 -12.96 -0.17 -15.42
N ASN A 154 -12.68 -1.47 -15.49
CA ASN A 154 -12.54 -2.32 -14.31
C ASN A 154 -11.53 -3.42 -14.56
N TYR A 155 -10.38 -3.35 -13.91
CA TYR A 155 -9.37 -4.41 -13.92
C TYR A 155 -8.44 -4.32 -12.71
N SER A 156 -7.74 -5.42 -12.43
CA SER A 156 -6.68 -5.46 -11.44
C SER A 156 -5.31 -5.35 -12.11
N ILE A 157 -4.39 -4.70 -11.40
CA ILE A 157 -2.96 -4.83 -11.63
C ILE A 157 -2.40 -5.69 -10.50
N ALA A 158 -1.52 -6.62 -10.82
CA ALA A 158 -0.77 -7.40 -9.86
C ALA A 158 0.72 -7.23 -10.18
N SER A 159 1.43 -6.55 -9.30
CA SER A 159 2.86 -6.26 -9.40
C SER A 159 3.54 -6.35 -8.03
N ALA A 160 3.23 -7.45 -7.33
CA ALA A 160 3.77 -7.73 -6.00
C ALA A 160 3.61 -6.53 -5.06
N CYS A 161 4.69 -6.10 -4.42
CA CYS A 161 4.68 -4.98 -3.46
C CYS A 161 4.43 -3.61 -4.09
N ALA A 162 4.49 -3.47 -5.41
CA ALA A 162 4.20 -2.24 -6.14
C ALA A 162 2.74 -2.14 -6.66
N THR A 163 1.94 -3.16 -6.42
CA THR A 163 0.58 -3.32 -6.97
C THR A 163 -0.28 -2.06 -6.84
N SER A 164 -0.56 -1.60 -5.64
CA SER A 164 -1.50 -0.49 -5.44
C SER A 164 -0.91 0.87 -5.81
N ALA A 165 0.40 1.03 -5.78
CA ALA A 165 1.06 2.23 -6.33
C ALA A 165 0.89 2.29 -7.85
N HIS A 166 1.08 1.18 -8.57
CA HIS A 166 0.78 1.09 -10.00
C HIS A 166 -0.70 1.33 -10.29
N CYS A 167 -1.60 0.85 -9.44
CA CYS A 167 -3.04 1.13 -9.59
C CYS A 167 -3.34 2.63 -9.55
N ILE A 168 -2.75 3.36 -8.61
CA ILE A 168 -2.92 4.82 -8.50
C ILE A 168 -2.31 5.55 -9.70
N GLY A 169 -1.10 5.20 -10.11
CA GLY A 169 -0.43 5.82 -11.25
C GLY A 169 -1.16 5.56 -12.55
N THR A 170 -1.63 4.34 -12.78
CA THR A 170 -2.42 3.98 -13.97
C THR A 170 -3.77 4.69 -13.97
N ALA A 171 -4.42 4.85 -12.81
CA ALA A 171 -5.65 5.63 -12.68
C ALA A 171 -5.44 7.08 -13.11
N MET A 172 -4.34 7.70 -12.66
CA MET A 172 -3.96 9.05 -13.11
C MET A 172 -3.83 9.12 -14.64
N GLU A 173 -3.14 8.17 -15.25
CA GLU A 173 -2.95 8.12 -16.70
C GLU A 173 -4.27 7.98 -17.46
N GLN A 174 -5.21 7.14 -16.97
CA GLN A 174 -6.54 7.00 -17.58
C GLN A 174 -7.33 8.31 -17.59
N ILE A 175 -7.21 9.09 -16.51
CA ILE A 175 -7.84 10.41 -16.41
C ILE A 175 -7.13 11.42 -17.29
N GLN A 176 -5.80 11.44 -17.31
CA GLN A 176 -5.00 12.32 -18.16
C GLN A 176 -5.30 12.12 -19.65
N MET A 177 -5.53 10.87 -20.07
CA MET A 177 -5.95 10.52 -21.43
C MET A 177 -7.42 10.84 -21.74
N GLY A 178 -8.19 11.34 -20.76
CA GLY A 178 -9.60 11.67 -20.93
C GLY A 178 -10.56 10.48 -20.99
N LYS A 179 -10.10 9.27 -20.65
CA LYS A 179 -10.94 8.04 -20.69
C LYS A 179 -11.89 7.94 -19.53
N GLN A 180 -11.51 8.46 -18.36
CA GLN A 180 -12.31 8.49 -17.14
C GLN A 180 -12.23 9.87 -16.51
N ASP A 181 -13.20 10.21 -15.65
CA ASP A 181 -13.18 11.41 -14.83
C ASP A 181 -12.91 11.07 -13.35
N ILE A 182 -13.30 9.87 -12.94
CA ILE A 182 -13.07 9.31 -11.61
C ILE A 182 -12.54 7.89 -11.76
N VAL A 183 -11.52 7.53 -10.99
CA VAL A 183 -11.06 6.14 -10.86
C VAL A 183 -10.80 5.84 -9.39
N PHE A 184 -11.49 4.84 -8.85
CA PHE A 184 -11.12 4.28 -7.56
C PHE A 184 -9.86 3.44 -7.74
N ALA A 185 -8.82 3.75 -6.99
CA ALA A 185 -7.52 3.11 -7.12
C ALA A 185 -6.98 2.65 -5.77
N GLY A 186 -6.44 1.45 -5.74
CA GLY A 186 -5.85 0.90 -4.52
C GLY A 186 -5.65 -0.59 -4.57
N GLY A 187 -5.89 -1.24 -3.45
CA GLY A 187 -5.73 -2.69 -3.35
C GLY A 187 -6.01 -3.24 -1.97
N GLY A 188 -5.85 -4.53 -1.86
CA GLY A 188 -5.96 -5.27 -0.61
C GLY A 188 -4.97 -6.43 -0.58
N GLU A 189 -4.62 -6.85 0.62
CA GLU A 189 -3.78 -8.02 0.82
C GLU A 189 -4.27 -8.81 2.02
N GLU A 190 -4.35 -10.11 1.83
CA GLU A 190 -4.65 -11.07 2.89
C GLU A 190 -3.40 -11.30 3.74
N GLU A 191 -3.56 -11.31 5.06
CA GLU A 191 -2.50 -11.73 5.98
C GLU A 191 -2.92 -13.07 6.59
N HIS A 192 -2.20 -14.13 6.21
CA HIS A 192 -2.46 -15.49 6.67
C HIS A 192 -1.20 -16.35 6.53
N TRP A 193 -1.00 -17.32 7.41
CA TRP A 193 0.17 -18.19 7.37
C TRP A 193 0.35 -18.92 6.03
N SER A 194 -0.73 -19.23 5.32
CA SER A 194 -0.69 -19.90 4.03
C SER A 194 -0.02 -19.10 2.91
N GLN A 195 0.17 -17.80 3.11
CA GLN A 195 0.98 -16.95 2.23
C GLN A 195 2.33 -16.64 2.88
N SER A 196 2.34 -16.32 4.17
CA SER A 196 3.53 -15.85 4.88
C SER A 196 4.62 -16.93 4.96
N PHE A 197 4.27 -18.21 5.02
CA PHE A 197 5.26 -19.29 5.07
C PHE A 197 6.18 -19.34 3.85
N LEU A 198 5.71 -18.87 2.69
CA LEU A 198 6.52 -18.81 1.47
C LEU A 198 7.68 -17.82 1.63
N PHE A 199 7.43 -16.67 2.24
CA PHE A 199 8.46 -15.68 2.55
C PHE A 199 9.37 -16.14 3.70
N ASP A 200 8.81 -16.83 4.69
CA ASP A 200 9.59 -17.42 5.79
C ASP A 200 10.55 -18.49 5.27
N ALA A 201 10.08 -19.34 4.34
CA ALA A 201 10.90 -20.38 3.71
C ALA A 201 12.10 -19.81 2.96
N MET A 202 11.97 -18.64 2.33
CA MET A 202 13.08 -17.99 1.63
C MET A 202 13.97 -17.16 2.55
N GLY A 203 13.66 -17.07 3.85
CA GLY A 203 14.44 -16.32 4.82
C GLY A 203 14.25 -14.81 4.76
N ALA A 204 13.16 -14.33 4.19
CA ALA A 204 12.91 -12.90 3.99
C ALA A 204 12.28 -12.20 5.20
N LEU A 205 11.70 -12.95 6.15
CA LEU A 205 10.98 -12.40 7.28
C LEU A 205 11.85 -12.25 8.53
N SER A 206 11.55 -11.22 9.32
CA SER A 206 12.14 -11.04 10.65
C SER A 206 11.76 -12.19 11.59
N SER A 207 12.74 -12.82 12.21
CA SER A 207 12.56 -13.96 13.12
C SER A 207 13.23 -13.81 14.48
N LYS A 208 14.05 -12.79 14.69
CA LYS A 208 14.81 -12.58 15.91
C LYS A 208 14.03 -11.91 17.05
N ARG A 209 12.81 -11.43 16.79
CA ARG A 209 12.04 -10.60 17.73
C ARG A 209 10.60 -11.07 17.92
N ASN A 210 10.39 -12.38 17.97
CA ASN A 210 9.06 -12.95 18.21
C ASN A 210 8.51 -12.61 19.58
N ASP A 211 9.37 -12.37 20.58
CA ASP A 211 9.04 -11.98 21.94
C ASP A 211 8.92 -10.46 22.15
N THR A 212 9.33 -9.67 21.15
CA THR A 212 9.22 -8.20 21.13
C THR A 212 8.68 -7.74 19.77
N PRO A 213 7.43 -8.13 19.42
CA PRO A 213 6.88 -7.94 18.08
C PRO A 213 6.92 -6.49 17.58
N GLU A 214 6.67 -5.54 18.46
CA GLU A 214 6.66 -4.11 18.18
C GLU A 214 8.03 -3.58 17.72
N LYS A 215 9.10 -4.35 17.96
CA LYS A 215 10.48 -4.01 17.56
C LYS A 215 10.98 -4.77 16.34
N ALA A 216 10.16 -5.65 15.76
CA ALA A 216 10.59 -6.55 14.69
C ALA A 216 10.84 -5.83 13.36
N SER A 217 9.98 -4.90 12.97
CA SER A 217 10.19 -4.07 11.78
C SER A 217 11.02 -2.85 12.14
N ARG A 218 12.21 -2.75 11.55
CA ARG A 218 13.23 -1.78 11.95
C ARG A 218 14.10 -1.33 10.78
N ALA A 219 13.46 -0.77 9.76
CA ALA A 219 14.15 -0.26 8.58
C ALA A 219 15.30 0.67 8.96
N TYR A 220 16.46 0.48 8.33
CA TYR A 220 17.71 1.24 8.52
C TYR A 220 18.44 1.01 9.84
N ASP A 221 17.89 0.19 10.73
CA ASP A 221 18.64 -0.24 11.91
C ASP A 221 19.74 -1.25 11.52
N ALA A 222 20.89 -1.16 12.16
CA ALA A 222 22.04 -2.03 11.88
C ALA A 222 21.75 -3.52 12.15
N ASP A 223 20.83 -3.84 13.04
CA ASP A 223 20.45 -5.22 13.43
C ASP A 223 19.11 -5.66 12.87
N ARG A 224 18.65 -5.07 11.76
CA ARG A 224 17.45 -5.53 11.05
C ARG A 224 17.66 -6.90 10.42
N ASP A 225 16.65 -7.73 10.39
CA ASP A 225 16.77 -9.12 9.93
C ASP A 225 15.68 -9.61 8.96
N GLY A 226 14.96 -8.69 8.35
CA GLY A 226 13.90 -9.00 7.39
C GLY A 226 12.63 -8.20 7.65
N PHE A 227 11.66 -8.35 6.75
CA PHE A 227 10.40 -7.63 6.88
C PHE A 227 9.37 -8.39 7.74
N VAL A 228 8.32 -7.70 8.14
CA VAL A 228 7.18 -8.24 8.87
C VAL A 228 5.96 -8.17 7.94
N ILE A 229 5.28 -9.29 7.75
CA ILE A 229 4.04 -9.34 6.95
C ILE A 229 2.92 -8.56 7.63
N ALA A 230 2.16 -7.84 6.85
CA ALA A 230 0.91 -7.21 7.27
C ALA A 230 -0.18 -7.41 6.21
N GLY A 231 -1.42 -7.29 6.62
CA GLY A 231 -2.59 -7.29 5.76
C GLY A 231 -3.23 -5.92 5.66
N GLY A 232 -4.37 -5.89 5.01
CA GLY A 232 -5.24 -4.73 4.95
C GLY A 232 -5.67 -4.36 3.54
N GLY A 233 -6.22 -3.16 3.43
CA GLY A 233 -6.64 -2.59 2.16
C GLY A 233 -6.63 -1.07 2.21
N GLY A 234 -6.63 -0.47 1.06
CA GLY A 234 -6.73 0.97 0.89
C GLY A 234 -7.35 1.31 -0.44
N MET A 235 -8.04 2.43 -0.46
CA MET A 235 -8.66 2.97 -1.66
C MET A 235 -8.55 4.48 -1.64
N VAL A 236 -8.14 5.05 -2.77
CA VAL A 236 -8.20 6.49 -3.00
C VAL A 236 -9.12 6.79 -4.17
N VAL A 237 -9.82 7.91 -4.09
CA VAL A 237 -10.61 8.44 -5.18
C VAL A 237 -9.71 9.35 -6.01
N VAL A 238 -9.33 8.88 -7.19
CA VAL A 238 -8.53 9.65 -8.16
C VAL A 238 -9.50 10.35 -9.11
N GLU A 239 -9.40 11.67 -9.21
CA GLU A 239 -10.42 12.49 -9.88
C GLU A 239 -9.79 13.60 -10.73
N GLU A 240 -10.40 13.91 -11.84
CA GLU A 240 -10.01 15.03 -12.67
C GLU A 240 -10.27 16.35 -11.92
N LEU A 241 -9.30 17.28 -11.97
CA LEU A 241 -9.33 18.50 -11.17
C LEU A 241 -10.57 19.36 -11.39
N GLU A 242 -10.92 19.66 -12.63
CA GLU A 242 -12.08 20.53 -12.91
C GLU A 242 -13.40 19.86 -12.51
N HIS A 243 -13.48 18.53 -12.65
CA HIS A 243 -14.62 17.76 -12.14
C HIS A 243 -14.72 17.87 -10.61
N ALA A 244 -13.60 17.72 -9.89
CA ALA A 244 -13.56 17.85 -8.44
C ALA A 244 -13.96 19.26 -7.97
N LEU A 245 -13.44 20.30 -8.63
CA LEU A 245 -13.77 21.71 -8.32
C LEU A 245 -15.23 22.02 -8.58
N ALA A 246 -15.80 21.53 -9.69
CA ALA A 246 -17.18 21.78 -10.07
C ALA A 246 -18.19 21.23 -9.04
N ARG A 247 -17.86 20.16 -8.34
CA ARG A 247 -18.69 19.58 -7.27
C ARG A 247 -18.31 20.03 -5.85
N GLY A 248 -17.32 20.92 -5.72
CA GLY A 248 -16.86 21.43 -4.41
C GLY A 248 -16.17 20.36 -3.55
N ALA A 249 -15.47 19.41 -4.17
CA ALA A 249 -14.80 18.32 -3.47
C ALA A 249 -13.69 18.83 -2.55
N LYS A 250 -13.51 18.17 -1.39
CA LYS A 250 -12.24 18.26 -0.65
C LYS A 250 -11.14 17.63 -1.50
N ILE A 251 -10.01 18.29 -1.62
CA ILE A 251 -8.83 17.78 -2.31
C ILE A 251 -7.72 17.55 -1.28
N TYR A 252 -7.27 16.29 -1.16
CA TYR A 252 -6.17 15.93 -0.28
C TYR A 252 -4.81 16.28 -0.86
N ALA A 253 -4.62 15.96 -2.14
CA ALA A 253 -3.38 16.21 -2.85
C ALA A 253 -3.62 16.16 -4.36
N GLU A 254 -2.69 16.74 -5.12
CA GLU A 254 -2.55 16.54 -6.55
C GLU A 254 -1.48 15.47 -6.82
N ILE A 255 -1.73 14.55 -7.73
CA ILE A 255 -0.73 13.60 -8.22
C ILE A 255 0.08 14.31 -9.30
N VAL A 256 1.31 14.69 -8.99
CA VAL A 256 2.17 15.48 -9.89
C VAL A 256 3.28 14.67 -10.54
N GLY A 257 3.53 13.45 -10.07
CA GLY A 257 4.53 12.57 -10.65
C GLY A 257 4.20 11.09 -10.45
N TYR A 258 4.56 10.31 -11.45
CA TYR A 258 4.46 8.86 -11.44
C TYR A 258 5.60 8.26 -12.25
N GLY A 259 6.29 7.29 -11.68
CA GLY A 259 7.28 6.49 -12.35
C GLY A 259 6.93 5.01 -12.26
N ALA A 260 7.18 4.28 -13.33
CA ALA A 260 7.05 2.83 -13.39
C ALA A 260 8.17 2.26 -14.25
N THR A 261 9.01 1.41 -13.67
CA THR A 261 10.18 0.81 -14.34
C THR A 261 10.34 -0.66 -13.96
N SER A 262 11.16 -1.35 -14.72
CA SER A 262 11.59 -2.72 -14.42
C SER A 262 13.12 -2.75 -14.29
N ASP A 263 13.61 -3.48 -13.28
CA ASP A 263 15.05 -3.75 -13.12
C ASP A 263 15.58 -4.65 -14.23
N GLY A 264 14.80 -5.68 -14.62
CA GLY A 264 15.26 -6.68 -15.58
C GLY A 264 16.55 -7.37 -15.16
N TYR A 265 16.75 -7.59 -13.86
CA TYR A 265 18.03 -8.02 -13.28
C TYR A 265 17.92 -9.35 -12.53
N ASP A 266 17.17 -9.39 -11.43
CA ASP A 266 17.01 -10.56 -10.56
C ASP A 266 15.57 -10.67 -10.06
N MET A 267 15.12 -11.88 -9.73
CA MET A 267 13.75 -12.10 -9.29
C MET A 267 13.47 -11.54 -7.90
N VAL A 268 14.47 -11.45 -7.04
CA VAL A 268 14.33 -11.09 -5.63
C VAL A 268 15.22 -9.91 -5.25
N ALA A 269 16.50 -9.94 -5.65
CA ALA A 269 17.46 -8.89 -5.30
C ALA A 269 17.26 -7.63 -6.14
N PRO A 270 17.07 -6.45 -5.52
CA PRO A 270 16.95 -5.20 -6.27
C PRO A 270 18.30 -4.82 -6.93
N SER A 271 18.23 -4.32 -8.18
CA SER A 271 19.41 -3.80 -8.87
C SER A 271 19.84 -2.43 -8.33
N GLY A 272 18.89 -1.68 -7.78
CA GLY A 272 19.04 -0.25 -7.44
C GLY A 272 18.92 0.67 -8.65
N GLU A 273 19.32 0.24 -9.83
CA GLU A 273 19.30 1.05 -11.07
C GLU A 273 17.87 1.32 -11.56
N GLY A 274 16.99 0.32 -11.54
CA GLY A 274 15.59 0.48 -11.90
C GLY A 274 14.86 1.44 -10.96
N ALA A 275 15.17 1.43 -9.68
CA ALA A 275 14.65 2.36 -8.69
C ALA A 275 15.07 3.81 -8.99
N ILE A 276 16.32 4.02 -9.38
CA ILE A 276 16.84 5.33 -9.80
C ILE A 276 16.03 5.86 -10.98
N ARG A 277 15.90 5.07 -12.04
CA ARG A 277 15.10 5.46 -13.22
C ARG A 277 13.64 5.74 -12.86
N CYS A 278 13.07 4.96 -11.94
CA CYS A 278 11.71 5.12 -11.47
C CYS A 278 11.50 6.48 -10.77
N MET A 279 12.37 6.82 -9.83
CA MET A 279 12.34 8.12 -9.16
C MET A 279 12.57 9.28 -10.13
N GLN A 280 13.54 9.15 -11.04
CA GLN A 280 13.81 10.16 -12.07
C GLN A 280 12.61 10.38 -13.01
N GLN A 281 11.95 9.30 -13.43
CA GLN A 281 10.74 9.37 -14.24
C GLN A 281 9.61 10.11 -13.50
N ALA A 282 9.39 9.79 -12.23
CA ALA A 282 8.40 10.47 -11.41
C ALA A 282 8.72 11.97 -11.23
N LEU A 283 9.99 12.32 -11.08
CA LEU A 283 10.43 13.71 -10.93
C LEU A 283 10.37 14.51 -12.24
N SER A 284 10.31 13.88 -13.40
CA SER A 284 10.35 14.56 -14.69
C SER A 284 9.20 15.55 -14.93
N THR A 285 8.11 15.40 -14.18
CA THR A 285 6.92 16.26 -14.24
C THR A 285 6.76 17.15 -12.99
N VAL A 286 7.73 17.10 -12.07
CA VAL A 286 7.68 17.80 -10.78
C VAL A 286 8.60 19.01 -10.82
N ASN A 287 8.06 20.19 -10.48
CA ASN A 287 8.78 21.46 -10.50
C ASN A 287 9.04 22.06 -9.11
N THR A 288 8.79 21.29 -8.07
CA THR A 288 9.01 21.69 -6.66
C THR A 288 9.96 20.72 -5.98
N PRO A 289 10.71 21.14 -4.96
CA PRO A 289 11.51 20.20 -4.19
C PRO A 289 10.64 19.18 -3.47
N ILE A 290 11.19 18.00 -3.21
CA ILE A 290 10.57 16.98 -2.38
C ILE A 290 10.90 17.30 -0.92
N ASP A 291 9.87 17.45 -0.09
CA ASP A 291 10.03 17.73 1.35
C ASP A 291 10.20 16.45 2.18
N TYR A 292 9.57 15.38 1.73
CA TYR A 292 9.57 14.09 2.42
C TYR A 292 9.54 12.93 1.43
N LEU A 293 10.35 11.92 1.72
CA LEU A 293 10.37 10.64 1.01
C LEU A 293 9.91 9.53 1.96
N ASN A 294 8.77 8.92 1.65
CA ASN A 294 8.34 7.66 2.23
C ASN A 294 8.99 6.54 1.41
N THR A 295 9.98 5.89 1.98
CA THR A 295 10.73 4.84 1.29
C THR A 295 9.97 3.52 1.25
N HIS A 296 10.36 2.64 0.33
CA HIS A 296 9.94 1.25 0.38
C HIS A 296 10.43 0.57 1.65
N GLY A 297 11.66 0.79 2.06
CA GLY A 297 12.26 0.49 3.37
C GLY A 297 11.60 -0.64 4.15
N THR A 298 11.85 -1.90 3.75
CA THR A 298 11.14 -3.06 4.29
C THR A 298 11.77 -3.66 5.54
N SER A 299 12.92 -3.15 5.98
CA SER A 299 13.71 -3.73 7.08
C SER A 299 14.51 -4.96 6.65
N THR A 300 14.87 -5.04 5.37
CA THR A 300 15.74 -6.09 4.86
C THR A 300 17.19 -5.63 4.80
N PRO A 301 18.17 -6.50 5.10
CA PRO A 301 19.59 -6.10 5.11
C PRO A 301 20.06 -5.51 3.78
N VAL A 302 19.68 -6.11 2.66
CA VAL A 302 20.12 -5.68 1.32
C VAL A 302 19.21 -4.60 0.73
N GLY A 303 17.90 -4.75 0.86
CA GLY A 303 16.94 -3.86 0.22
C GLY A 303 17.01 -2.43 0.71
N ASP A 304 17.15 -2.21 2.00
CA ASP A 304 17.22 -0.89 2.61
C ASP A 304 18.43 -0.09 2.09
N VAL A 305 19.60 -0.72 2.03
CA VAL A 305 20.83 -0.09 1.52
C VAL A 305 20.75 0.17 0.02
N ALA A 306 20.21 -0.77 -0.76
CA ALA A 306 20.09 -0.62 -2.21
C ALA A 306 19.20 0.58 -2.57
N GLU A 307 18.05 0.73 -1.90
CA GLU A 307 17.17 1.89 -2.09
C GLU A 307 17.88 3.21 -1.73
N MET A 308 18.58 3.25 -0.61
CA MET A 308 19.27 4.47 -0.15
C MET A 308 20.44 4.88 -1.04
N LYS A 309 21.13 3.94 -1.65
CA LYS A 309 22.10 4.25 -2.71
C LYS A 309 21.45 4.95 -3.90
N GLY A 310 20.27 4.48 -4.31
CA GLY A 310 19.48 5.12 -5.35
C GLY A 310 18.99 6.51 -4.98
N VAL A 311 18.53 6.70 -3.76
CA VAL A 311 18.14 8.01 -3.22
C VAL A 311 19.29 9.00 -3.25
N ARG A 312 20.47 8.55 -2.84
CA ARG A 312 21.69 9.38 -2.86
C ARG A 312 22.06 9.82 -4.29
N GLU A 313 21.94 8.93 -5.25
CA GLU A 313 22.21 9.25 -6.65
C GLU A 313 21.18 10.23 -7.24
N VAL A 314 19.89 10.06 -6.92
CA VAL A 314 18.82 10.93 -7.43
C VAL A 314 18.86 12.32 -6.82
N PHE A 315 19.09 12.43 -5.52
CA PHE A 315 18.94 13.70 -4.79
C PHE A 315 20.29 14.38 -4.43
N GLY A 316 21.39 13.62 -4.39
CA GLY A 316 22.69 14.16 -3.95
C GLY A 316 22.58 14.83 -2.58
N ASP A 317 23.14 16.04 -2.47
CA ASP A 317 23.12 16.82 -1.22
C ASP A 317 21.74 17.44 -0.89
N LYS A 318 20.73 17.25 -1.75
CA LYS A 318 19.37 17.78 -1.59
C LYS A 318 18.36 16.70 -1.21
N ALA A 319 18.83 15.64 -0.56
CA ALA A 319 17.93 14.58 -0.11
C ALA A 319 16.86 15.14 0.85
N PRO A 320 15.58 14.79 0.64
CA PRO A 320 14.49 15.20 1.53
C PRO A 320 14.60 14.49 2.89
N ALA A 321 13.78 14.87 3.85
CA ALA A 321 13.58 14.07 5.04
C ALA A 321 13.07 12.67 4.64
N ILE A 322 13.61 11.62 5.25
CA ILE A 322 13.36 10.23 4.88
C ILE A 322 12.85 9.44 6.07
N SER A 323 11.82 8.64 5.86
CA SER A 323 11.46 7.58 6.80
C SER A 323 10.77 6.41 6.10
N SER A 324 10.75 5.26 6.76
CA SER A 324 9.92 4.12 6.40
C SER A 324 8.81 3.93 7.43
N THR A 325 7.57 4.14 7.02
CA THR A 325 6.40 3.86 7.86
C THR A 325 6.17 2.37 8.07
N LYS A 326 6.86 1.50 7.31
CA LYS A 326 6.80 0.04 7.54
C LYS A 326 7.40 -0.39 8.88
N SER A 327 8.20 0.45 9.51
CA SER A 327 8.64 0.21 10.90
C SER A 327 7.47 0.18 11.90
N LEU A 328 6.34 0.78 11.55
CA LEU A 328 5.11 0.76 12.34
C LEU A 328 4.06 -0.20 11.77
N SER A 329 3.86 -0.20 10.46
CA SER A 329 2.79 -0.93 9.79
C SER A 329 3.16 -2.37 9.41
N GLY A 330 4.45 -2.73 9.39
CA GLY A 330 4.89 -3.88 8.64
C GLY A 330 4.70 -3.67 7.13
N HIS A 331 4.83 -4.73 6.37
CA HIS A 331 4.75 -4.71 4.92
C HIS A 331 3.46 -5.38 4.44
N SER A 332 2.49 -4.60 4.00
CA SER A 332 1.19 -5.08 3.52
C SER A 332 1.19 -5.46 2.03
N LEU A 333 2.36 -5.77 1.47
CA LEU A 333 2.55 -6.29 0.12
C LEU A 333 1.83 -5.45 -0.95
N GLY A 334 0.83 -6.04 -1.62
CA GLY A 334 0.09 -5.34 -2.68
C GLY A 334 -0.73 -4.13 -2.20
N ALA A 335 -1.06 -4.05 -0.93
CA ALA A 335 -1.72 -2.89 -0.32
C ALA A 335 -0.74 -1.81 0.15
N ALA A 336 0.56 -2.07 0.17
CA ALA A 336 1.55 -1.15 0.73
C ALA A 336 1.57 0.22 0.03
N GLY A 337 1.49 0.25 -1.29
CA GLY A 337 1.56 1.49 -2.06
C GLY A 337 0.41 2.45 -1.74
N VAL A 338 -0.82 1.98 -1.66
CA VAL A 338 -1.97 2.81 -1.31
C VAL A 338 -1.98 3.16 0.17
N HIS A 339 -1.58 2.25 1.06
CA HIS A 339 -1.41 2.57 2.47
C HIS A 339 -0.46 3.75 2.65
N GLU A 340 0.70 3.70 2.01
CA GLU A 340 1.74 4.72 2.15
C GLU A 340 1.37 6.03 1.47
N ALA A 341 0.66 6.01 0.35
CA ALA A 341 0.08 7.22 -0.23
C ALA A 341 -0.89 7.90 0.74
N ILE A 342 -1.74 7.13 1.41
CA ILE A 342 -2.65 7.64 2.44
C ILE A 342 -1.86 8.17 3.65
N TYR A 343 -0.86 7.45 4.14
CA TYR A 343 0.00 7.94 5.24
C TYR A 343 0.65 9.27 4.90
N CYS A 344 1.17 9.43 3.69
CA CYS A 344 1.75 10.68 3.23
C CYS A 344 0.73 11.82 3.26
N MET A 345 -0.49 11.61 2.79
CA MET A 345 -1.54 12.64 2.80
C MET A 345 -2.00 12.99 4.21
N LEU A 346 -2.08 12.02 5.12
CA LEU A 346 -2.39 12.26 6.52
C LEU A 346 -1.28 13.05 7.24
N MET A 347 -0.02 12.76 6.93
CA MET A 347 1.13 13.53 7.43
C MET A 347 1.14 14.96 6.89
N MET A 348 0.82 15.15 5.61
CA MET A 348 0.65 16.48 5.01
C MET A 348 -0.45 17.28 5.71
N GLU A 349 -1.61 16.68 5.89
CA GLU A 349 -2.76 17.33 6.55
C GLU A 349 -2.46 17.64 8.03
N GLY A 350 -1.81 16.72 8.72
CA GLY A 350 -1.45 16.87 10.14
C GLY A 350 -0.18 17.68 10.41
N ASN A 351 0.56 18.09 9.40
CA ASN A 351 1.84 18.80 9.50
C ASN A 351 2.86 18.10 10.42
N PHE A 352 3.05 16.80 10.22
CA PHE A 352 4.07 16.02 10.90
C PHE A 352 4.70 14.99 9.95
N ILE A 353 5.87 14.47 10.30
CA ILE A 353 6.49 13.33 9.62
C ILE A 353 6.73 12.24 10.66
N ALA A 354 6.13 11.07 10.46
CA ALA A 354 6.43 9.91 11.27
C ALA A 354 7.87 9.44 11.01
N GLY A 355 8.64 9.21 12.06
CA GLY A 355 9.99 8.68 11.93
C GLY A 355 10.00 7.18 11.63
N SER A 356 11.15 6.68 11.19
CA SER A 356 11.43 5.25 11.19
C SER A 356 11.62 4.79 12.63
N ALA A 357 10.69 4.00 13.14
CA ALA A 357 10.78 3.48 14.50
C ALA A 357 11.85 2.38 14.63
N ASN A 358 12.23 2.08 15.87
CA ASN A 358 13.10 0.95 16.22
C ASN A 358 14.54 1.04 15.68
N ILE A 359 15.04 2.23 15.42
CA ILE A 359 16.46 2.43 15.10
C ILE A 359 17.20 2.66 16.42
N ASP A 360 17.84 1.61 16.92
CA ASP A 360 18.74 1.69 18.08
C ASP A 360 20.13 2.14 17.64
N GLU A 361 20.58 1.65 16.50
CA GLU A 361 21.83 2.03 15.84
C GLU A 361 21.56 2.16 14.32
N LEU A 362 21.73 3.37 13.79
CA LEU A 362 21.55 3.61 12.37
C LEU A 362 22.65 2.90 11.58
N ASP A 363 22.26 2.15 10.54
CA ASP A 363 23.21 1.48 9.66
C ASP A 363 24.23 2.49 9.10
N PRO A 364 25.55 2.27 9.29
CA PRO A 364 26.56 3.19 8.78
C PRO A 364 26.49 3.46 7.29
N GLU A 365 25.99 2.53 6.49
CA GLU A 365 25.84 2.68 5.04
C GLU A 365 24.77 3.70 4.62
N VAL A 366 23.91 4.12 5.54
CA VAL A 366 22.86 5.11 5.28
C VAL A 366 22.94 6.34 6.19
N ALA A 367 23.94 6.41 7.05
CA ALA A 367 24.08 7.44 8.08
C ALA A 367 24.31 8.86 7.54
N ASP A 368 24.72 9.00 6.30
CA ASP A 368 24.92 10.28 5.60
C ASP A 368 23.62 10.89 5.05
N LEU A 369 22.51 10.13 5.06
CA LEU A 369 21.20 10.58 4.58
C LEU A 369 20.32 11.06 5.74
N PRO A 370 19.38 11.98 5.49
CA PRO A 370 18.53 12.58 6.54
C PRO A 370 17.38 11.65 6.97
N VAL A 371 17.71 10.47 7.49
CA VAL A 371 16.78 9.51 8.04
C VAL A 371 16.22 10.03 9.36
N LEU A 372 14.90 10.17 9.45
CA LEU A 372 14.23 10.53 10.70
C LEU A 372 14.03 9.28 11.56
N THR A 373 14.55 9.31 12.76
CA THR A 373 14.41 8.23 13.76
C THR A 373 13.25 8.47 14.74
N LYS A 374 12.71 9.67 14.73
CA LYS A 374 11.58 10.09 15.58
C LYS A 374 10.61 10.93 14.77
N THR A 375 9.36 11.01 15.24
CA THR A 375 8.35 11.91 14.67
C THR A 375 8.83 13.35 14.74
N ARG A 376 8.75 14.03 13.60
CA ARG A 376 9.00 15.48 13.49
C ARG A 376 7.65 16.19 13.49
N GLU A 377 7.38 16.94 14.54
CA GLU A 377 6.19 17.77 14.64
C GLU A 377 6.38 19.11 13.93
N ASN A 378 5.26 19.77 13.61
CA ASN A 378 5.22 21.09 12.96
C ASN A 378 6.02 21.12 11.63
N ALA A 379 5.99 20.02 10.91
CA ALA A 379 6.64 19.89 9.61
C ALA A 379 5.68 20.33 8.50
N THR A 380 6.00 21.40 7.81
CA THR A 380 5.28 21.78 6.59
C THR A 380 5.74 20.91 5.45
N ILE A 381 4.84 20.07 4.95
CA ILE A 381 5.12 19.15 3.85
C ILE A 381 4.22 19.55 2.67
N ASN A 382 4.82 20.02 1.60
CA ASN A 382 4.11 20.44 0.39
C ASN A 382 4.18 19.41 -0.72
N THR A 383 5.32 18.73 -0.87
CA THR A 383 5.53 17.71 -1.89
C THR A 383 6.17 16.48 -1.28
N VAL A 384 5.57 15.32 -1.49
CA VAL A 384 6.05 14.04 -0.97
C VAL A 384 6.29 13.06 -2.11
N MET A 385 7.29 12.20 -1.94
CA MET A 385 7.54 11.04 -2.81
C MET A 385 7.29 9.77 -2.02
N SER A 386 6.70 8.76 -2.65
CA SER A 386 6.50 7.42 -2.08
C SER A 386 7.00 6.35 -3.05
N ASN A 387 7.87 5.46 -2.58
CA ASN A 387 8.46 4.37 -3.34
C ASN A 387 7.83 3.02 -2.99
N SER A 388 7.61 2.20 -4.01
CA SER A 388 7.15 0.81 -3.87
C SER A 388 7.91 -0.06 -4.85
N PHE A 389 8.71 -1.00 -4.35
CA PHE A 389 9.57 -1.88 -5.16
C PHE A 389 9.22 -3.34 -4.88
N GLY A 390 8.83 -4.08 -5.90
CA GLY A 390 8.33 -5.45 -5.76
C GLY A 390 9.29 -6.51 -6.28
N PHE A 391 9.14 -7.73 -5.80
CA PHE A 391 9.78 -8.90 -6.38
C PHE A 391 9.47 -9.00 -7.88
N GLY A 392 10.44 -9.49 -8.65
CA GLY A 392 10.42 -9.43 -10.10
C GLY A 392 11.03 -8.14 -10.67
N GLY A 393 11.53 -7.25 -9.80
CA GLY A 393 12.17 -5.98 -10.19
C GLY A 393 11.17 -4.94 -10.70
N THR A 394 9.94 -4.95 -10.21
CA THR A 394 8.90 -4.01 -10.62
C THR A 394 8.85 -2.83 -9.65
N ASN A 395 8.98 -1.62 -10.17
CA ASN A 395 9.14 -0.40 -9.39
C ASN A 395 8.02 0.61 -9.68
N ALA A 396 7.53 1.27 -8.64
CA ALA A 396 6.61 2.38 -8.73
C ALA A 396 7.04 3.52 -7.79
N THR A 397 6.93 4.74 -8.27
CA THR A 397 7.14 5.95 -7.50
C THR A 397 6.00 6.92 -7.74
N LEU A 398 5.40 7.42 -6.67
CA LEU A 398 4.35 8.43 -6.71
C LEU A 398 4.87 9.74 -6.11
N VAL A 399 4.50 10.87 -6.70
CA VAL A 399 4.74 12.20 -6.13
C VAL A 399 3.42 12.91 -5.95
N LEU A 400 3.14 13.27 -4.71
CA LEU A 400 1.92 13.95 -4.30
C LEU A 400 2.26 15.36 -3.83
N LYS A 401 1.47 16.33 -4.26
CA LYS A 401 1.63 17.74 -3.89
C LYS A 401 0.40 18.25 -3.17
N ARG A 402 0.61 19.00 -2.11
CA ARG A 402 -0.45 19.70 -1.39
C ARG A 402 -1.27 20.58 -2.34
N TRP A 403 -2.58 20.51 -2.23
CA TRP A 403 -3.47 21.38 -3.00
C TRP A 403 -3.55 22.75 -2.34
N GLU A 404 -3.29 23.80 -3.08
CA GLU A 404 -3.25 25.20 -2.60
C GLU A 404 -4.42 26.04 -3.13
N GLY A 405 -5.40 25.43 -3.79
CA GLY A 405 -6.58 26.14 -4.30
C GLY A 405 -6.35 26.91 -5.61
N LYS A 406 -5.32 26.57 -6.37
CA LYS A 406 -4.98 27.25 -7.64
C LYS A 406 -4.84 26.27 -8.81
#